data_a64c05ff3fc1c82992b53f59d5d6de5b
#
_entry.id   a64c05ff3fc1c82992b53f59d5d6de5b
#
_cell.length_a   1.000
_cell.length_b   1.000
_cell.length_c   1.000
_cell.angle_alpha   90.00
_cell.angle_beta   90.00
_cell.angle_gamma   90.00
#
_symmetry.space_group_name_H-M   'P 1'
#
loop_
_entity.id
_entity.type
_entity.pdbx_description
1 polymer ?
#
loop_
_entity_poly.entity_id
_entity_poly.type
_entity_poly.pdbx_seq_one_letter_code
_entity_poly.pdbx_strand_id
1 'polypeptide(L)'
;MQTPTKKFVTLVKRFAAVVAGTMLATHALAGQLHVFTSNAAGFNTHSVWYDDGKEVTVVDSQFVPAIAQALVDDIQKKTKSPITRIIVTHPNPDKFNALSVFHKLGAQSIASVATAAAIPGVDAYKRYFWINLAKAFTDESYPKVESVQNTYTGTQTIRLKSGETLSLFELKAPGVSSNQTVVRIDKTGDLIVGDLVHSNNHAWLEGGIVNGKATPNMAGWKAGLKELPALAKGHPKAKVYGGRGRFLPVKQAVEQQTAYLTKAEAVVDSYLAVLGDKKSELADPAKQAVHHAAIQAELAKAFPSYAMPDLIGYSVYGLVQQKLAPASK
;
A
#
# COMPACT_ATOMS: atom_id res chain seq x y z
N MET A 1 -51.84 89.82 12.56
CA MET A 1 -50.68 89.50 13.42
C MET A 1 -49.92 88.38 12.75
N GLN A 2 -48.66 88.58 12.56
CA GLN A 2 -47.77 87.93 11.58
C GLN A 2 -47.36 86.50 12.00
N THR A 3 -47.38 85.58 11.05
CA THR A 3 -46.67 84.32 11.12
C THR A 3 -45.55 84.30 10.15
N PRO A 4 -44.31 83.88 10.54
CA PRO A 4 -43.22 83.74 9.60
C PRO A 4 -43.10 82.28 9.07
N THR A 5 -42.97 82.25 7.76
CA THR A 5 -42.65 81.11 6.92
C THR A 5 -41.29 80.45 7.28
N LYS A 6 -41.26 79.15 7.46
CA LYS A 6 -39.99 78.38 7.52
C LYS A 6 -39.79 77.64 6.21
N LYS A 7 -38.69 77.98 5.53
CA LYS A 7 -38.17 77.31 4.35
C LYS A 7 -37.61 75.92 4.72
N PHE A 8 -38.15 74.90 4.10
CA PHE A 8 -37.60 73.54 4.15
C PHE A 8 -36.49 73.42 3.12
N VAL A 9 -35.25 73.20 3.58
CA VAL A 9 -34.11 72.81 2.75
C VAL A 9 -34.11 71.28 2.67
N THR A 10 -34.43 70.75 1.47
CA THR A 10 -34.35 69.32 1.21
C THR A 10 -32.89 68.91 0.95
N LEU A 11 -32.26 68.21 1.91
CA LEU A 11 -30.92 67.64 1.76
C LEU A 11 -31.05 66.25 1.15
N VAL A 12 -30.72 66.12 -0.13
CA VAL A 12 -30.62 64.81 -0.81
C VAL A 12 -29.33 64.14 -0.38
N LYS A 13 -29.44 63.18 0.53
CA LYS A 13 -28.30 62.28 0.87
C LYS A 13 -28.23 61.19 -0.20
N ARG A 14 -27.19 61.24 -1.04
CA ARG A 14 -26.79 60.14 -1.91
C ARG A 14 -26.23 59.03 -1.05
N PHE A 15 -26.95 57.92 -0.91
CA PHE A 15 -26.39 56.67 -0.40
C PHE A 15 -25.58 56.03 -1.52
N ALA A 16 -24.24 56.08 -1.42
CA ALA A 16 -23.35 55.21 -2.17
C ALA A 16 -23.42 53.84 -1.49
N ALA A 17 -24.10 52.88 -2.10
CA ALA A 17 -24.01 51.49 -1.69
C ALA A 17 -22.63 50.93 -2.10
N VAL A 18 -21.75 50.84 -1.13
CA VAL A 18 -20.49 50.02 -1.29
C VAL A 18 -20.92 48.56 -1.21
N VAL A 19 -21.05 47.93 -2.36
CA VAL A 19 -21.12 46.47 -2.44
C VAL A 19 -19.72 45.95 -2.13
N ALA A 20 -19.43 45.64 -0.85
CA ALA A 20 -18.30 44.88 -0.46
C ALA A 20 -18.54 43.43 -0.92
N GLY A 21 -18.07 43.09 -2.10
CA GLY A 21 -17.97 41.73 -2.56
C GLY A 21 -17.03 40.98 -1.63
N THR A 22 -17.58 40.24 -0.67
CA THR A 22 -16.84 39.21 0.05
C THR A 22 -16.45 38.16 -0.98
N MET A 23 -15.24 38.29 -1.55
CA MET A 23 -14.57 37.16 -2.15
C MET A 23 -14.40 36.12 -1.02
N LEU A 24 -15.30 35.15 -0.96
CA LEU A 24 -15.05 33.90 -0.28
C LEU A 24 -13.83 33.31 -0.98
N ALA A 25 -12.64 33.57 -0.42
CA ALA A 25 -11.48 32.79 -0.75
C ALA A 25 -11.83 31.35 -0.39
N THR A 26 -12.25 30.57 -1.38
CA THR A 26 -12.28 29.12 -1.28
C THR A 26 -10.83 28.75 -1.03
N HIS A 27 -10.48 28.59 0.25
CA HIS A 27 -9.25 27.89 0.59
C HIS A 27 -9.43 26.53 -0.05
N ALA A 28 -8.75 26.29 -1.15
CA ALA A 28 -8.59 24.96 -1.69
C ALA A 28 -8.01 24.15 -0.51
N LEU A 29 -8.84 23.30 0.08
CA LEU A 29 -8.39 22.38 1.11
C LEU A 29 -7.19 21.68 0.52
N ALA A 30 -6.03 21.85 1.15
CA ALA A 30 -4.82 21.13 0.74
C ALA A 30 -5.16 19.66 0.71
N GLY A 31 -4.69 18.95 -0.31
CA GLY A 31 -4.99 17.55 -0.48
C GLY A 31 -4.76 16.75 0.81
N GLN A 32 -5.64 15.81 1.10
CA GLN A 32 -5.65 15.04 2.33
C GLN A 32 -5.31 13.58 2.07
N LEU A 33 -4.37 13.06 2.84
CA LEU A 33 -4.00 11.66 2.83
C LEU A 33 -4.76 10.92 3.92
N HIS A 34 -5.39 9.83 3.55
CA HIS A 34 -6.18 8.98 4.43
C HIS A 34 -5.74 7.52 4.30
N VAL A 35 -6.06 6.73 5.31
CA VAL A 35 -5.77 5.30 5.33
C VAL A 35 -7.04 4.55 5.72
N PHE A 36 -7.36 3.53 4.95
CA PHE A 36 -8.29 2.48 5.30
C PHE A 36 -7.50 1.24 5.69
N THR A 37 -7.87 0.60 6.79
CA THR A 37 -7.28 -0.67 7.23
C THR A 37 -8.35 -1.74 7.19
N SER A 38 -8.10 -2.82 6.47
CA SER A 38 -9.01 -3.97 6.46
C SER A 38 -9.05 -4.67 7.83
N ASN A 39 -10.06 -5.49 8.04
CA ASN A 39 -10.11 -6.41 9.16
C ASN A 39 -9.16 -7.62 8.94
N ALA A 40 -9.18 -8.58 9.87
CA ALA A 40 -8.36 -9.80 9.79
C ALA A 40 -8.60 -10.62 8.52
N ALA A 41 -9.81 -10.63 7.95
CA ALA A 41 -10.11 -11.32 6.69
C ALA A 41 -9.38 -10.70 5.47
N GLY A 42 -8.96 -9.43 5.56
CA GLY A 42 -8.12 -8.75 4.59
C GLY A 42 -6.66 -8.62 5.07
N PHE A 43 -6.26 -9.37 6.09
CA PHE A 43 -4.91 -9.36 6.66
C PHE A 43 -4.46 -8.00 7.22
N ASN A 44 -5.40 -7.19 7.73
CA ASN A 44 -5.16 -5.83 8.22
C ASN A 44 -4.40 -4.95 7.20
N THR A 45 -4.63 -5.20 5.90
CA THR A 45 -3.98 -4.47 4.81
C THR A 45 -4.45 -3.02 4.75
N HIS A 46 -3.52 -2.12 4.55
CA HIS A 46 -3.80 -0.72 4.27
C HIS A 46 -4.07 -0.50 2.78
N SER A 47 -5.13 0.26 2.49
CA SER A 47 -5.24 1.05 1.26
C SER A 47 -5.11 2.51 1.65
N VAL A 48 -4.18 3.20 0.99
CA VAL A 48 -3.97 4.63 1.21
C VAL A 48 -4.68 5.39 0.10
N TRP A 49 -5.40 6.48 0.45
CA TRP A 49 -6.05 7.28 -0.56
C TRP A 49 -5.83 8.77 -0.34
N TYR A 50 -5.69 9.48 -1.43
CA TYR A 50 -5.43 10.91 -1.47
C TYR A 50 -6.60 11.63 -2.12
N ASP A 51 -7.22 12.54 -1.38
CA ASP A 51 -8.26 13.47 -1.86
C ASP A 51 -7.61 14.82 -2.13
N ASP A 52 -7.57 15.24 -3.38
CA ASP A 52 -7.05 16.54 -3.78
C ASP A 52 -8.11 17.67 -3.69
N GLY A 53 -9.30 17.35 -3.17
CA GLY A 53 -10.46 18.22 -3.09
C GLY A 53 -11.32 18.24 -4.35
N LYS A 54 -10.92 17.54 -5.42
CA LYS A 54 -11.66 17.43 -6.70
C LYS A 54 -11.77 15.99 -7.20
N GLU A 55 -10.84 15.15 -6.81
CA GLU A 55 -10.82 13.73 -7.14
C GLU A 55 -10.04 12.93 -6.09
N VAL A 56 -10.29 11.63 -6.03
CA VAL A 56 -9.62 10.69 -5.15
C VAL A 56 -8.76 9.74 -5.98
N THR A 57 -7.52 9.56 -5.54
CA THR A 57 -6.62 8.49 -6.00
C THR A 57 -6.45 7.48 -4.87
N VAL A 58 -6.73 6.21 -5.13
CA VAL A 58 -6.53 5.10 -4.19
C VAL A 58 -5.25 4.35 -4.53
N VAL A 59 -4.55 3.83 -3.54
CA VAL A 59 -3.38 2.96 -3.70
C VAL A 59 -3.68 1.65 -3.00
N ASP A 60 -3.63 0.56 -3.78
CA ASP A 60 -3.91 -0.84 -3.42
C ASP A 60 -5.40 -1.15 -3.14
N SER A 61 -5.91 -2.21 -3.80
CA SER A 61 -7.36 -2.44 -3.95
C SER A 61 -8.02 -3.26 -2.85
N GLN A 62 -7.27 -3.93 -1.98
CA GLN A 62 -7.72 -4.94 -1.02
C GLN A 62 -7.84 -6.37 -1.59
N PHE A 63 -7.88 -7.37 -0.66
CA PHE A 63 -7.83 -8.79 -1.00
C PHE A 63 -9.13 -9.32 -1.61
N VAL A 64 -10.28 -8.89 -1.09
CA VAL A 64 -11.59 -9.34 -1.57
C VAL A 64 -12.51 -8.16 -1.88
N PRO A 65 -13.42 -8.32 -2.88
CA PRO A 65 -14.31 -7.24 -3.32
C PRO A 65 -15.17 -6.64 -2.20
N ALA A 66 -15.63 -7.43 -1.23
CA ALA A 66 -16.42 -6.93 -0.11
C ALA A 66 -15.65 -5.92 0.78
N ILE A 67 -14.34 -6.15 0.98
CA ILE A 67 -13.49 -5.23 1.74
C ILE A 67 -13.19 -3.97 0.91
N ALA A 68 -12.98 -4.12 -0.40
CA ALA A 68 -12.83 -2.97 -1.29
C ALA A 68 -14.10 -2.11 -1.35
N GLN A 69 -15.30 -2.72 -1.30
CA GLN A 69 -16.54 -1.96 -1.18
C GLN A 69 -16.59 -1.18 0.14
N ALA A 70 -16.18 -1.79 1.26
CA ALA A 70 -16.11 -1.08 2.54
C ALA A 70 -15.11 0.10 2.50
N LEU A 71 -13.99 -0.02 1.77
CA LEU A 71 -13.08 1.09 1.50
C LEU A 71 -13.77 2.20 0.69
N VAL A 72 -14.50 1.86 -0.37
CA VAL A 72 -15.27 2.83 -1.17
C VAL A 72 -16.29 3.56 -0.30
N ASP A 73 -17.03 2.82 0.53
CA ASP A 73 -18.03 3.38 1.44
C ASP A 73 -17.37 4.33 2.47
N ASP A 74 -16.19 3.99 2.99
CA ASP A 74 -15.43 4.85 3.90
C ASP A 74 -14.99 6.16 3.21
N ILE A 75 -14.53 6.08 1.97
CA ILE A 75 -14.17 7.25 1.16
C ILE A 75 -15.39 8.14 0.95
N GLN A 76 -16.53 7.58 0.51
CA GLN A 76 -17.75 8.32 0.19
C GLN A 76 -18.40 8.98 1.42
N LYS A 77 -18.14 8.45 2.63
CA LYS A 77 -18.54 9.10 3.90
C LYS A 77 -17.71 10.35 4.20
N LYS A 78 -16.45 10.38 3.78
CA LYS A 78 -15.49 11.46 4.11
C LYS A 78 -15.41 12.56 3.07
N THR A 79 -15.68 12.23 1.80
CA THR A 79 -15.61 13.19 0.69
C THR A 79 -16.69 12.96 -0.36
N LYS A 80 -16.96 14.02 -1.16
CA LYS A 80 -17.80 13.93 -2.37
C LYS A 80 -16.96 13.90 -3.65
N SER A 81 -15.64 13.97 -3.53
CA SER A 81 -14.73 13.85 -4.66
C SER A 81 -14.85 12.44 -5.28
N PRO A 82 -14.98 12.31 -6.61
CA PRO A 82 -15.07 11.01 -7.26
C PRO A 82 -13.75 10.24 -7.18
N ILE A 83 -13.81 8.94 -6.98
CA ILE A 83 -12.65 8.06 -7.11
C ILE A 83 -12.36 7.91 -8.60
N THR A 84 -11.21 8.41 -9.06
CA THR A 84 -10.86 8.43 -10.49
C THR A 84 -9.71 7.49 -10.84
N ARG A 85 -8.93 7.06 -9.84
CA ARG A 85 -7.75 6.20 -10.05
C ARG A 85 -7.57 5.20 -8.93
N ILE A 86 -7.00 4.06 -9.30
CA ILE A 86 -6.44 3.07 -8.38
C ILE A 86 -5.04 2.67 -8.86
N ILE A 87 -4.04 2.77 -7.98
CA ILE A 87 -2.65 2.43 -8.27
C ILE A 87 -2.31 1.12 -7.55
N VAL A 88 -1.68 0.19 -8.25
CA VAL A 88 -1.20 -1.09 -7.70
C VAL A 88 0.30 -0.98 -7.43
N THR A 89 0.70 -1.15 -6.17
CA THR A 89 2.11 -0.98 -5.77
C THR A 89 3.00 -2.15 -6.18
N HIS A 90 2.50 -3.38 -6.10
CA HIS A 90 3.24 -4.60 -6.44
C HIS A 90 2.27 -5.78 -6.65
N PRO A 91 2.70 -6.88 -7.30
CA PRO A 91 1.81 -7.97 -7.67
C PRO A 91 1.56 -8.93 -6.50
N ASN A 92 0.80 -8.50 -5.49
CA ASN A 92 0.22 -9.34 -4.43
C ASN A 92 -1.31 -9.23 -4.45
N PRO A 93 -2.06 -10.30 -4.10
CA PRO A 93 -3.52 -10.33 -4.22
C PRO A 93 -4.24 -9.17 -3.53
N ASP A 94 -3.82 -8.77 -2.35
CA ASP A 94 -4.41 -7.66 -1.59
C ASP A 94 -4.14 -6.28 -2.21
N LYS A 95 -3.40 -6.22 -3.32
CA LYS A 95 -3.13 -4.99 -4.08
C LYS A 95 -3.96 -4.90 -5.35
N PHE A 96 -4.35 -6.06 -5.95
CA PHE A 96 -5.01 -6.07 -7.26
C PHE A 96 -6.31 -6.88 -7.33
N ASN A 97 -6.61 -7.80 -6.41
CA ASN A 97 -7.75 -8.72 -6.52
C ASN A 97 -9.11 -8.02 -6.63
N ALA A 98 -9.24 -6.84 -6.04
CA ALA A 98 -10.51 -6.11 -6.02
C ALA A 98 -10.58 -4.92 -6.99
N LEU A 99 -9.76 -4.89 -8.04
CA LEU A 99 -9.78 -3.84 -9.07
C LEU A 99 -11.17 -3.67 -9.69
N SER A 100 -11.94 -4.76 -9.85
CA SER A 100 -13.31 -4.74 -10.40
C SER A 100 -14.26 -3.79 -9.68
N VAL A 101 -14.07 -3.57 -8.36
CA VAL A 101 -14.88 -2.63 -7.58
C VAL A 101 -14.64 -1.18 -8.04
N PHE A 102 -13.38 -0.83 -8.26
CA PHE A 102 -12.97 0.50 -8.72
C PHE A 102 -13.30 0.74 -10.19
N HIS A 103 -13.13 -0.26 -11.05
CA HIS A 103 -13.49 -0.18 -12.46
C HIS A 103 -15.00 0.07 -12.66
N LYS A 104 -15.87 -0.53 -11.84
CA LYS A 104 -17.31 -0.26 -11.84
C LYS A 104 -17.67 1.19 -11.50
N LEU A 105 -16.79 1.90 -10.78
CA LEU A 105 -16.93 3.33 -10.48
C LEU A 105 -16.36 4.23 -11.60
N GLY A 106 -15.78 3.64 -12.66
CA GLY A 106 -15.09 4.36 -13.73
C GLY A 106 -13.66 4.79 -13.38
N ALA A 107 -13.12 4.33 -12.24
CA ALA A 107 -11.75 4.61 -11.87
C ALA A 107 -10.76 3.83 -12.75
N GLN A 108 -9.69 4.50 -13.20
CA GLN A 108 -8.65 3.90 -14.02
C GLN A 108 -7.58 3.22 -13.15
N SER A 109 -7.29 1.95 -13.42
CA SER A 109 -6.19 1.25 -12.74
C SER A 109 -4.85 1.52 -13.42
N ILE A 110 -3.81 1.69 -12.59
CA ILE A 110 -2.44 2.03 -13.02
C ILE A 110 -1.45 1.12 -12.29
N ALA A 111 -0.49 0.55 -13.01
CA ALA A 111 0.64 -0.19 -12.44
C ALA A 111 1.89 -0.03 -13.32
N SER A 112 3.07 -0.42 -12.82
CA SER A 112 4.21 -0.60 -13.71
C SER A 112 3.94 -1.75 -14.70
N VAL A 113 4.58 -1.69 -15.88
CA VAL A 113 4.52 -2.80 -16.87
C VAL A 113 4.91 -4.11 -16.21
N ALA A 114 5.95 -4.12 -15.38
CA ALA A 114 6.40 -5.31 -14.66
C ALA A 114 5.35 -5.85 -13.68
N THR A 115 4.68 -4.97 -12.93
CA THR A 115 3.59 -5.37 -12.03
C THR A 115 2.41 -5.96 -12.81
N ALA A 116 1.95 -5.29 -13.86
CA ALA A 116 0.83 -5.75 -14.68
C ALA A 116 1.12 -7.11 -15.32
N ALA A 117 2.34 -7.32 -15.83
CA ALA A 117 2.77 -8.58 -16.43
C ALA A 117 2.87 -9.74 -15.42
N ALA A 118 3.21 -9.44 -14.14
CA ALA A 118 3.33 -10.46 -13.10
C ALA A 118 1.98 -10.93 -12.54
N ILE A 119 0.95 -10.07 -12.54
CA ILE A 119 -0.37 -10.36 -11.94
C ILE A 119 -0.96 -11.70 -12.36
N PRO A 120 -1.04 -12.09 -13.65
CA PRO A 120 -1.65 -13.36 -14.03
C PRO A 120 -0.97 -14.58 -13.41
N GLY A 121 0.37 -14.60 -13.36
CA GLY A 121 1.13 -15.70 -12.76
C GLY A 121 0.98 -15.75 -11.23
N VAL A 122 0.93 -14.59 -10.59
CA VAL A 122 0.68 -14.49 -9.15
C VAL A 122 -0.74 -14.92 -8.83
N ASP A 123 -1.75 -14.48 -9.60
CA ASP A 123 -3.14 -14.90 -9.39
C ASP A 123 -3.29 -16.41 -9.51
N ALA A 124 -2.75 -17.02 -10.55
CA ALA A 124 -2.82 -18.48 -10.75
C ALA A 124 -2.21 -19.24 -9.56
N TYR A 125 -1.03 -18.83 -9.09
CA TYR A 125 -0.37 -19.43 -7.94
C TYR A 125 -1.17 -19.25 -6.64
N LYS A 126 -1.65 -18.03 -6.37
CA LYS A 126 -2.38 -17.71 -5.14
C LYS A 126 -3.78 -18.31 -5.13
N ARG A 127 -4.47 -18.37 -6.27
CA ARG A 127 -5.73 -19.08 -6.43
C ARG A 127 -5.56 -20.54 -6.06
N TYR A 128 -4.53 -21.21 -6.60
CA TYR A 128 -4.23 -22.61 -6.23
C TYR A 128 -3.99 -22.76 -4.74
N PHE A 129 -3.17 -21.89 -4.14
CA PHE A 129 -2.89 -21.93 -2.71
C PHE A 129 -4.15 -21.77 -1.85
N TRP A 130 -4.94 -20.73 -2.12
CA TRP A 130 -6.11 -20.41 -1.29
C TRP A 130 -7.27 -21.39 -1.44
N ILE A 131 -7.45 -21.99 -2.62
CA ILE A 131 -8.51 -22.96 -2.89
C ILE A 131 -8.09 -24.37 -2.48
N ASN A 132 -6.90 -24.81 -2.89
CA ASN A 132 -6.53 -26.23 -2.74
C ASN A 132 -5.73 -26.53 -1.47
N LEU A 133 -4.87 -25.62 -1.02
CA LEU A 133 -4.02 -25.86 0.16
C LEU A 133 -4.62 -25.26 1.43
N ALA A 134 -4.93 -23.98 1.43
CA ALA A 134 -5.54 -23.30 2.57
C ALA A 134 -7.04 -23.59 2.73
N LYS A 135 -7.72 -24.01 1.65
CA LYS A 135 -9.17 -24.33 1.60
C LYS A 135 -10.05 -23.18 2.14
N ALA A 136 -9.58 -21.94 1.94
CA ALA A 136 -10.26 -20.73 2.39
C ALA A 136 -11.29 -20.20 1.39
N PHE A 137 -11.21 -20.64 0.14
CA PHE A 137 -12.08 -20.24 -0.96
C PHE A 137 -12.48 -21.44 -1.82
N THR A 138 -13.54 -21.25 -2.64
CA THR A 138 -13.87 -22.09 -3.80
C THR A 138 -13.54 -21.34 -5.08
N ASP A 139 -13.67 -21.99 -6.24
CA ASP A 139 -13.48 -21.35 -7.54
C ASP A 139 -14.46 -20.19 -7.77
N GLU A 140 -15.68 -20.28 -7.21
CA GLU A 140 -16.71 -19.26 -7.32
C GLU A 140 -16.46 -18.09 -6.37
N SER A 141 -15.93 -18.34 -5.17
CA SER A 141 -15.76 -17.33 -4.13
C SER A 141 -14.41 -16.60 -4.18
N TYR A 142 -13.39 -17.19 -4.81
CA TYR A 142 -12.12 -16.51 -5.01
C TYR A 142 -12.28 -15.35 -6.00
N PRO A 143 -11.72 -14.15 -5.70
CA PRO A 143 -11.90 -12.98 -6.56
C PRO A 143 -11.50 -13.24 -8.02
N LYS A 144 -12.32 -12.73 -8.96
CA LYS A 144 -11.96 -12.69 -10.36
C LYS A 144 -11.12 -11.45 -10.62
N VAL A 145 -9.87 -11.66 -10.99
CA VAL A 145 -8.92 -10.58 -11.22
C VAL A 145 -9.17 -9.92 -12.58
N GLU A 146 -9.24 -8.60 -12.58
CA GLU A 146 -9.31 -7.79 -13.81
C GLU A 146 -7.93 -7.24 -14.15
N SER A 147 -7.68 -7.08 -15.46
CA SER A 147 -6.43 -6.53 -15.95
C SER A 147 -6.26 -5.05 -15.56
N VAL A 148 -5.03 -4.65 -15.32
CA VAL A 148 -4.65 -3.24 -15.19
C VAL A 148 -4.86 -2.53 -16.53
N GLN A 149 -5.50 -1.35 -16.51
CA GLN A 149 -5.89 -0.62 -17.72
C GLN A 149 -4.78 0.29 -18.26
N ASN A 150 -3.96 0.85 -17.37
CA ASN A 150 -2.88 1.75 -17.76
C ASN A 150 -1.56 1.28 -17.14
N THR A 151 -0.49 1.33 -17.93
CA THR A 151 0.83 0.90 -17.46
C THR A 151 1.89 1.97 -17.73
N TYR A 152 2.96 1.94 -16.95
CA TYR A 152 4.12 2.83 -17.12
C TYR A 152 5.42 2.06 -16.83
N THR A 153 6.55 2.65 -17.21
CA THR A 153 7.90 2.13 -16.94
C THR A 153 8.74 3.20 -16.27
N GLY A 154 9.51 2.82 -15.26
CA GLY A 154 10.43 3.70 -14.54
C GLY A 154 9.71 4.73 -13.67
N THR A 155 9.47 5.94 -14.19
CA THR A 155 8.82 7.03 -13.43
C THR A 155 7.67 7.62 -14.21
N GLN A 156 6.53 7.86 -13.53
CA GLN A 156 5.38 8.56 -14.10
C GLN A 156 4.93 9.65 -13.13
N THR A 157 4.65 10.85 -13.64
CA THR A 157 4.00 11.93 -12.88
C THR A 157 2.54 12.03 -13.30
N ILE A 158 1.64 12.01 -12.32
CA ILE A 158 0.20 12.18 -12.50
C ILE A 158 -0.16 13.59 -12.02
N ARG A 159 -0.69 14.44 -12.91
CA ARG A 159 -1.25 15.73 -12.54
C ARG A 159 -2.71 15.52 -12.13
N LEU A 160 -3.03 15.92 -10.91
CA LEU A 160 -4.38 15.86 -10.35
C LEU A 160 -5.22 17.07 -10.78
N LYS A 161 -6.54 16.96 -10.65
CA LYS A 161 -7.49 18.04 -11.00
C LYS A 161 -7.30 19.32 -10.18
N SER A 162 -6.75 19.21 -8.96
CA SER A 162 -6.35 20.37 -8.16
C SER A 162 -5.17 21.14 -8.74
N GLY A 163 -4.35 20.49 -9.58
CA GLY A 163 -3.07 20.94 -10.06
C GLY A 163 -1.87 20.38 -9.26
N GLU A 164 -2.11 19.70 -8.13
CA GLU A 164 -1.08 18.95 -7.40
C GLU A 164 -0.60 17.75 -8.22
N THR A 165 0.51 17.13 -7.82
CA THR A 165 1.07 15.97 -8.53
C THR A 165 1.35 14.81 -7.60
N LEU A 166 1.21 13.61 -8.16
CA LEU A 166 1.72 12.37 -7.60
C LEU A 166 2.80 11.84 -8.52
N SER A 167 3.93 11.41 -7.96
CA SER A 167 4.98 10.73 -8.71
C SER A 167 5.03 9.26 -8.36
N LEU A 168 5.01 8.41 -9.39
CA LEU A 168 5.14 6.96 -9.29
C LEU A 168 6.56 6.60 -9.67
N PHE A 169 7.22 5.82 -8.82
CA PHE A 169 8.58 5.33 -9.05
C PHE A 169 8.59 3.81 -9.03
N GLU A 170 8.93 3.19 -10.15
CA GLU A 170 9.29 1.78 -10.17
C GLU A 170 10.71 1.66 -9.60
N LEU A 171 10.86 0.94 -8.48
CA LEU A 171 12.17 0.75 -7.86
C LEU A 171 13.07 -0.12 -8.74
N LYS A 172 14.36 0.12 -8.67
CA LYS A 172 15.36 -0.71 -9.35
C LYS A 172 15.47 -2.10 -8.72
N ALA A 173 15.23 -2.18 -7.42
CA ALA A 173 15.20 -3.43 -6.67
C ALA A 173 13.78 -3.99 -6.57
N PRO A 174 13.62 -5.32 -6.55
CA PRO A 174 12.30 -5.97 -6.60
C PRO A 174 11.42 -5.73 -5.36
N GLY A 175 11.98 -5.28 -4.23
CA GLY A 175 11.20 -5.08 -3.01
C GLY A 175 10.71 -6.39 -2.38
N VAL A 176 9.47 -6.38 -1.87
CA VAL A 176 8.84 -7.53 -1.21
C VAL A 176 8.38 -8.61 -2.20
N SER A 177 8.16 -8.27 -3.45
CA SER A 177 7.65 -9.14 -4.51
C SER A 177 8.66 -9.24 -5.66
N SER A 178 8.20 -9.40 -6.91
CA SER A 178 9.07 -9.41 -8.09
C SER A 178 9.45 -8.01 -8.57
N ASN A 179 8.68 -6.99 -8.18
CA ASN A 179 8.88 -5.58 -8.51
C ASN A 179 8.08 -4.71 -7.52
N GLN A 180 8.37 -3.41 -7.49
CA GLN A 180 7.79 -2.49 -6.53
C GLN A 180 7.62 -1.10 -7.11
N THR A 181 6.43 -0.53 -6.97
CA THR A 181 6.13 0.89 -7.17
C THR A 181 6.06 1.60 -5.82
N VAL A 182 6.62 2.80 -5.75
CA VAL A 182 6.43 3.78 -4.68
C VAL A 182 5.64 4.95 -5.23
N VAL A 183 4.58 5.36 -4.55
CA VAL A 183 3.81 6.56 -4.87
C VAL A 183 4.22 7.68 -3.92
N ARG A 184 4.69 8.80 -4.47
CA ARG A 184 5.00 10.00 -3.68
C ARG A 184 3.93 11.06 -3.87
N ILE A 185 3.49 11.65 -2.77
CA ILE A 185 2.72 12.90 -2.80
C ILE A 185 3.73 14.03 -2.89
N ASP A 186 3.85 14.65 -4.07
CA ASP A 186 4.95 15.57 -4.35
C ASP A 186 4.96 16.81 -3.44
N LYS A 187 3.79 17.23 -2.96
CA LYS A 187 3.64 18.38 -2.05
C LYS A 187 4.26 18.15 -0.67
N THR A 188 4.11 16.95 -0.12
CA THR A 188 4.56 16.62 1.25
C THR A 188 5.82 15.75 1.26
N GLY A 189 6.10 15.06 0.15
CA GLY A 189 7.14 14.05 0.04
C GLY A 189 6.77 12.72 0.67
N ASP A 190 5.54 12.55 1.18
CA ASP A 190 5.07 11.30 1.76
C ASP A 190 5.10 10.17 0.74
N LEU A 191 5.56 9.00 1.17
CA LEU A 191 5.77 7.82 0.33
C LEU A 191 4.77 6.72 0.70
N ILE A 192 3.96 6.27 -0.25
CA ILE A 192 3.08 5.11 -0.12
C ILE A 192 3.79 3.95 -0.79
N VAL A 193 4.10 2.90 -0.03
CA VAL A 193 5.08 1.88 -0.42
C VAL A 193 4.51 0.44 -0.39
N GLY A 194 3.22 0.27 -0.12
CA GLY A 194 2.65 -1.07 0.05
C GLY A 194 3.46 -1.93 1.03
N ASP A 195 3.55 -3.21 0.76
CA ASP A 195 4.20 -4.17 1.66
C ASP A 195 5.74 -4.09 1.70
N LEU A 196 6.34 -3.12 1.01
CA LEU A 196 7.77 -2.86 1.18
C LEU A 196 8.12 -2.55 2.65
N VAL A 197 7.16 -1.98 3.41
CA VAL A 197 7.28 -1.68 4.84
C VAL A 197 6.09 -2.22 5.62
N HIS A 198 6.39 -2.97 6.69
CA HIS A 198 5.46 -3.47 7.71
C HIS A 198 5.90 -2.97 9.08
N SER A 199 5.46 -1.78 9.47
CA SER A 199 5.92 -1.19 10.74
C SER A 199 5.20 -1.79 11.95
N ASN A 200 5.95 -2.33 12.92
CA ASN A 200 5.40 -3.02 14.09
C ASN A 200 4.44 -4.19 13.75
N ASN A 201 4.62 -4.78 12.58
CA ASN A 201 3.91 -5.97 12.12
C ASN A 201 4.91 -6.97 11.56
N HIS A 202 4.58 -8.26 11.70
CA HIS A 202 5.31 -9.29 10.99
C HIS A 202 5.06 -9.17 9.49
N ALA A 203 6.09 -9.45 8.70
CA ALA A 203 6.06 -9.27 7.25
C ALA A 203 5.75 -10.57 6.53
N TRP A 204 5.27 -10.46 5.29
CA TRP A 204 5.07 -11.57 4.37
C TRP A 204 6.41 -12.00 3.75
N LEU A 205 6.92 -13.18 4.11
CA LEU A 205 8.29 -13.64 3.79
C LEU A 205 8.37 -14.60 2.59
N GLU A 206 7.27 -14.78 1.86
CA GLU A 206 7.21 -15.68 0.71
C GLU A 206 8.01 -15.13 -0.49
N GLY A 207 8.07 -13.80 -0.63
CA GLY A 207 8.66 -13.15 -1.78
C GLY A 207 7.74 -13.06 -2.99
N GLY A 208 8.30 -12.68 -4.13
CA GLY A 208 7.60 -12.65 -5.41
C GLY A 208 7.31 -14.05 -5.95
N ILE A 209 6.25 -14.16 -6.74
CA ILE A 209 5.96 -15.38 -7.47
C ILE A 209 6.49 -15.22 -8.89
N VAL A 210 7.48 -16.03 -9.23
CA VAL A 210 8.12 -16.03 -10.55
C VAL A 210 8.07 -17.44 -11.13
N ASN A 211 7.54 -17.60 -12.33
CA ASN A 211 7.36 -18.90 -12.99
C ASN A 211 6.66 -19.94 -12.08
N GLY A 212 5.61 -19.53 -11.37
CA GLY A 212 4.81 -20.38 -10.48
C GLY A 212 5.52 -20.82 -9.21
N LYS A 213 6.58 -20.15 -8.79
CA LYS A 213 7.34 -20.46 -7.58
C LYS A 213 7.55 -19.22 -6.70
N ALA A 214 7.47 -19.41 -5.39
CA ALA A 214 7.89 -18.39 -4.43
C ALA A 214 9.40 -18.12 -4.58
N THR A 215 9.74 -16.85 -4.75
CA THR A 215 11.12 -16.42 -5.02
C THR A 215 11.46 -15.22 -4.13
N PRO A 216 11.65 -15.43 -2.82
CA PRO A 216 12.00 -14.36 -1.91
C PRO A 216 13.38 -13.80 -2.27
N ASN A 217 13.55 -12.49 -2.10
CA ASN A 217 14.81 -11.81 -2.33
C ASN A 217 15.06 -10.80 -1.21
N MET A 218 15.58 -11.28 -0.07
CA MET A 218 15.83 -10.44 1.10
C MET A 218 16.86 -9.33 0.82
N ALA A 219 17.88 -9.63 0.00
CA ALA A 219 18.88 -8.65 -0.42
C ALA A 219 18.24 -7.56 -1.30
N GLY A 220 17.43 -7.96 -2.28
CA GLY A 220 16.65 -7.04 -3.13
C GLY A 220 15.66 -6.21 -2.33
N TRP A 221 14.97 -6.82 -1.34
CA TRP A 221 14.06 -6.07 -0.47
C TRP A 221 14.81 -4.99 0.33
N LYS A 222 15.92 -5.34 0.96
CA LYS A 222 16.77 -4.37 1.68
C LYS A 222 17.37 -3.31 0.74
N ALA A 223 17.65 -3.66 -0.53
CA ALA A 223 18.09 -2.68 -1.53
C ALA A 223 16.97 -1.69 -1.90
N GLY A 224 15.73 -2.17 -2.09
CA GLY A 224 14.57 -1.29 -2.35
C GLY A 224 14.30 -0.31 -1.20
N LEU A 225 14.44 -0.75 0.05
CA LEU A 225 14.33 0.14 1.21
C LEU A 225 15.35 1.28 1.17
N LYS A 226 16.58 1.03 0.69
CA LYS A 226 17.64 2.05 0.57
C LYS A 226 17.36 3.10 -0.50
N GLU A 227 16.43 2.86 -1.43
CA GLU A 227 16.02 3.85 -2.43
C GLU A 227 15.09 4.94 -1.84
N LEU A 228 14.31 4.62 -0.77
CA LEU A 228 13.28 5.50 -0.22
C LEU A 228 13.79 6.89 0.23
N PRO A 229 14.94 7.03 0.92
CA PRO A 229 15.44 8.35 1.32
C PRO A 229 15.69 9.30 0.14
N ALA A 230 16.14 8.78 -1.00
CA ALA A 230 16.35 9.60 -2.20
C ALA A 230 15.03 10.10 -2.79
N LEU A 231 13.96 9.28 -2.73
CA LEU A 231 12.63 9.66 -3.21
C LEU A 231 11.98 10.76 -2.35
N ALA A 232 12.33 10.82 -1.06
CA ALA A 232 11.83 11.85 -0.13
C ALA A 232 12.77 13.07 -0.01
N LYS A 233 13.81 13.16 -0.86
CA LYS A 233 14.78 14.27 -0.80
C LYS A 233 14.08 15.63 -0.90
N GLY A 234 14.44 16.56 -0.02
CA GLY A 234 13.82 17.88 0.08
C GLY A 234 12.60 17.95 1.02
N HIS A 235 12.13 16.81 1.55
CA HIS A 235 10.97 16.73 2.43
C HIS A 235 11.33 16.09 3.79
N PRO A 236 11.96 16.82 4.72
CA PRO A 236 12.48 16.24 5.98
C PRO A 236 11.39 15.70 6.93
N LYS A 237 10.13 16.08 6.71
CA LYS A 237 8.97 15.62 7.50
C LYS A 237 8.19 14.48 6.83
N ALA A 238 8.63 14.02 5.66
CA ALA A 238 7.98 12.96 4.91
C ALA A 238 7.89 11.67 5.73
N LYS A 239 6.76 10.98 5.59
CA LYS A 239 6.48 9.69 6.21
C LYS A 239 6.36 8.59 5.16
N VAL A 240 6.58 7.37 5.61
CA VAL A 240 6.30 6.15 4.85
C VAL A 240 4.96 5.58 5.30
N TYR A 241 4.09 5.34 4.35
CA TYR A 241 2.81 4.65 4.48
C TYR A 241 2.98 3.25 3.92
N GLY A 242 3.25 2.31 4.80
CA GLY A 242 3.43 0.89 4.48
C GLY A 242 2.11 0.16 4.31
N GLY A 243 2.20 -1.10 3.87
CA GLY A 243 1.02 -1.96 3.70
C GLY A 243 0.34 -2.38 5.01
N ARG A 244 1.04 -2.27 6.14
CA ARG A 244 0.53 -2.61 7.48
C ARG A 244 1.24 -1.82 8.56
N GLY A 245 0.56 -1.60 9.68
CA GLY A 245 1.13 -1.06 10.91
C GLY A 245 1.22 0.46 10.96
N ARG A 246 2.27 1.01 11.54
CA ARG A 246 2.40 2.43 11.83
C ARG A 246 3.06 3.19 10.68
N PHE A 247 2.74 4.49 10.57
CA PHE A 247 3.38 5.40 9.61
C PHE A 247 4.55 6.10 10.28
N LEU A 248 5.74 5.93 9.73
CA LEU A 248 6.99 6.36 10.34
C LEU A 248 7.73 7.37 9.43
N PRO A 249 8.57 8.24 10.01
CA PRO A 249 9.55 8.99 9.22
C PRO A 249 10.39 8.05 8.36
N VAL A 250 10.76 8.50 7.15
CA VAL A 250 11.42 7.65 6.14
C VAL A 250 12.63 6.88 6.69
N LYS A 251 13.53 7.57 7.40
CA LYS A 251 14.72 6.93 8.01
C LYS A 251 14.33 5.81 8.97
N GLN A 252 13.40 6.07 9.87
CA GLN A 252 12.96 5.10 10.88
C GLN A 252 12.28 3.88 10.23
N ALA A 253 11.45 4.09 9.21
CA ALA A 253 10.79 3.01 8.48
C ALA A 253 11.81 2.07 7.82
N VAL A 254 12.83 2.65 7.15
CA VAL A 254 13.91 1.90 6.51
C VAL A 254 14.72 1.10 7.52
N GLU A 255 15.12 1.73 8.63
CA GLU A 255 15.91 1.08 9.69
C GLU A 255 15.14 -0.07 10.34
N GLN A 256 13.88 0.17 10.71
CA GLN A 256 13.05 -0.84 11.37
C GLN A 256 12.78 -2.04 10.46
N GLN A 257 12.39 -1.81 9.22
CA GLN A 257 12.13 -2.90 8.27
C GLN A 257 13.41 -3.68 7.93
N THR A 258 14.54 -2.99 7.76
CA THR A 258 15.84 -3.64 7.52
C THR A 258 16.26 -4.53 8.69
N ALA A 259 16.09 -4.04 9.92
CA ALA A 259 16.39 -4.82 11.14
C ALA A 259 15.50 -6.07 11.25
N TYR A 260 14.19 -5.93 10.94
CA TYR A 260 13.26 -7.06 10.91
C TYR A 260 13.70 -8.13 9.90
N LEU A 261 13.98 -7.75 8.65
CA LEU A 261 14.41 -8.69 7.60
C LEU A 261 15.71 -9.39 7.96
N THR A 262 16.66 -8.65 8.51
CA THR A 262 17.95 -9.22 8.95
C THR A 262 17.76 -10.23 10.08
N LYS A 263 16.87 -9.94 11.04
CA LYS A 263 16.56 -10.87 12.12
C LYS A 263 15.80 -12.10 11.62
N ALA A 264 14.87 -11.93 10.66
CA ALA A 264 14.15 -13.04 10.06
C ALA A 264 15.11 -14.03 9.36
N GLU A 265 16.07 -13.52 8.57
CA GLU A 265 17.12 -14.35 7.98
C GLU A 265 17.94 -15.09 9.06
N ALA A 266 18.38 -14.38 10.10
CA ALA A 266 19.17 -14.97 11.17
C ALA A 266 18.41 -16.06 11.95
N VAL A 267 17.12 -15.90 12.17
CA VAL A 267 16.28 -16.92 12.83
C VAL A 267 16.19 -18.17 11.95
N VAL A 268 15.93 -18.03 10.66
CA VAL A 268 15.86 -19.16 9.74
C VAL A 268 17.23 -19.85 9.63
N ASP A 269 18.31 -19.10 9.45
CA ASP A 269 19.68 -19.66 9.37
C ASP A 269 20.05 -20.42 10.64
N SER A 270 19.76 -19.89 11.83
CA SER A 270 19.99 -20.55 13.11
C SER A 270 19.18 -21.83 13.26
N TYR A 271 17.91 -21.79 12.87
CA TYR A 271 17.03 -22.95 12.90
C TYR A 271 17.54 -24.07 11.99
N LEU A 272 17.92 -23.73 10.77
CA LEU A 272 18.48 -24.68 9.81
C LEU A 272 19.82 -25.27 10.29
N ALA A 273 20.66 -24.50 10.98
CA ALA A 273 21.91 -25.00 11.55
C ALA A 273 21.66 -26.08 12.63
N VAL A 274 20.66 -25.86 13.49
CA VAL A 274 20.29 -26.81 14.54
C VAL A 274 19.67 -28.12 13.98
N LEU A 275 18.91 -28.02 12.88
CA LEU A 275 18.28 -29.18 12.25
C LEU A 275 19.29 -30.18 11.69
N GLY A 276 20.46 -29.75 11.27
CA GLY A 276 21.50 -30.65 10.73
C GLY A 276 20.96 -31.50 9.57
N ASP A 277 21.06 -32.83 9.70
CA ASP A 277 20.64 -33.80 8.67
C ASP A 277 19.10 -33.85 8.50
N LYS A 278 18.31 -33.37 9.49
CA LYS A 278 16.86 -33.30 9.39
C LYS A 278 16.33 -32.21 8.48
N LYS A 279 17.18 -31.41 7.84
CA LYS A 279 16.75 -30.39 6.86
C LYS A 279 15.87 -30.93 5.74
N SER A 280 16.01 -32.22 5.41
CA SER A 280 15.13 -32.91 4.44
C SER A 280 13.64 -32.91 4.86
N GLU A 281 13.34 -32.81 6.16
CA GLU A 281 11.98 -32.74 6.68
C GLU A 281 11.25 -31.44 6.26
N LEU A 282 11.98 -30.37 5.93
CA LEU A 282 11.42 -29.13 5.42
C LEU A 282 10.91 -29.21 3.97
N ALA A 283 11.34 -30.22 3.23
CA ALA A 283 10.80 -30.53 1.90
C ALA A 283 9.61 -31.50 1.94
N ASP A 284 9.36 -32.12 3.08
CA ASP A 284 8.25 -33.07 3.28
C ASP A 284 6.98 -32.31 3.70
N PRO A 285 5.91 -32.29 2.87
CA PRO A 285 4.66 -31.59 3.20
C PRO A 285 4.03 -32.05 4.52
N ALA A 286 4.26 -33.30 4.96
CA ALA A 286 3.72 -33.84 6.19
C ALA A 286 4.47 -33.33 7.44
N LYS A 287 5.73 -32.90 7.29
CA LYS A 287 6.61 -32.51 8.39
C LYS A 287 6.92 -31.02 8.45
N GLN A 288 6.96 -30.34 7.29
CA GLN A 288 7.37 -28.93 7.20
C GLN A 288 6.57 -27.97 8.09
N ALA A 289 5.29 -28.25 8.33
CA ALA A 289 4.42 -27.38 9.14
C ALA A 289 4.91 -27.21 10.58
N VAL A 290 5.46 -28.27 11.20
CA VAL A 290 6.02 -28.20 12.56
C VAL A 290 7.24 -27.30 12.60
N HIS A 291 8.09 -27.35 11.57
CA HIS A 291 9.29 -26.52 11.45
C HIS A 291 8.93 -25.05 11.20
N HIS A 292 7.95 -24.80 10.32
CA HIS A 292 7.48 -23.43 10.06
C HIS A 292 6.88 -22.80 11.32
N ALA A 293 6.10 -23.57 12.10
CA ALA A 293 5.56 -23.11 13.38
C ALA A 293 6.66 -22.79 14.40
N ALA A 294 7.72 -23.59 14.47
CA ALA A 294 8.86 -23.33 15.33
C ALA A 294 9.62 -22.05 14.94
N ILE A 295 9.86 -21.84 13.65
CA ILE A 295 10.47 -20.59 13.14
C ILE A 295 9.56 -19.38 13.42
N GLN A 296 8.25 -19.54 13.25
CA GLN A 296 7.26 -18.51 13.60
C GLN A 296 7.35 -18.13 15.09
N ALA A 297 7.41 -19.12 15.97
CA ALA A 297 7.52 -18.88 17.41
C ALA A 297 8.80 -18.13 17.79
N GLU A 298 9.95 -18.50 17.21
CA GLU A 298 11.22 -17.82 17.46
C GLU A 298 11.23 -16.38 16.92
N LEU A 299 10.64 -16.13 15.76
CA LEU A 299 10.54 -14.78 15.19
C LEU A 299 9.54 -13.91 15.99
N ALA A 300 8.41 -14.47 16.41
CA ALA A 300 7.46 -13.79 17.29
C ALA A 300 8.08 -13.45 18.66
N LYS A 301 8.91 -14.33 19.23
CA LYS A 301 9.68 -14.06 20.44
C LYS A 301 10.72 -12.97 20.26
N ALA A 302 11.33 -12.86 19.07
CA ALA A 302 12.29 -11.79 18.77
C ALA A 302 11.62 -10.41 18.64
N PHE A 303 10.33 -10.37 18.29
CA PHE A 303 9.53 -9.14 18.13
C PHE A 303 8.17 -9.27 18.86
N PRO A 304 8.18 -9.34 20.20
CA PRO A 304 6.98 -9.68 20.99
C PRO A 304 5.87 -8.61 20.92
N SER A 305 6.19 -7.40 20.49
CA SER A 305 5.22 -6.30 20.32
C SER A 305 4.68 -6.18 18.87
N TYR A 306 5.16 -7.01 17.94
CA TYR A 306 4.70 -6.97 16.56
C TYR A 306 3.37 -7.70 16.42
N ALA A 307 2.45 -7.09 15.70
CA ALA A 307 1.16 -7.70 15.39
C ALA A 307 1.29 -8.75 14.26
N MET A 308 0.27 -9.60 14.13
CA MET A 308 0.07 -10.56 13.05
C MET A 308 1.18 -11.61 12.90
N PRO A 309 1.54 -12.35 13.98
CA PRO A 309 2.54 -13.42 13.90
C PRO A 309 2.14 -14.53 12.91
N ASP A 310 0.84 -14.71 12.65
CA ASP A 310 0.34 -15.73 11.71
C ASP A 310 0.80 -15.50 10.27
N LEU A 311 1.11 -14.26 9.88
CA LEU A 311 1.69 -13.97 8.56
C LEU A 311 3.00 -14.71 8.32
N ILE A 312 3.78 -14.95 9.39
CA ILE A 312 5.02 -15.73 9.30
C ILE A 312 4.68 -17.17 8.92
N GLY A 313 3.72 -17.79 9.61
CA GLY A 313 3.31 -19.17 9.36
C GLY A 313 2.84 -19.41 7.91
N TYR A 314 2.13 -18.44 7.35
CA TYR A 314 1.67 -18.52 5.95
C TYR A 314 2.78 -18.29 4.91
N SER A 315 3.89 -17.67 5.26
CA SER A 315 4.83 -17.12 4.27
C SER A 315 6.28 -17.53 4.44
N VAL A 316 6.69 -18.01 5.63
CA VAL A 316 8.09 -18.31 5.94
C VAL A 316 8.67 -19.44 5.08
N TYR A 317 7.83 -20.31 4.54
CA TYR A 317 8.27 -21.39 3.67
C TYR A 317 9.08 -20.88 2.48
N GLY A 318 8.74 -19.72 1.91
CA GLY A 318 9.51 -19.12 0.82
C GLY A 318 10.95 -18.83 1.25
N LEU A 319 11.15 -18.14 2.39
CA LEU A 319 12.47 -17.83 2.92
C LEU A 319 13.23 -19.12 3.29
N VAL A 320 12.57 -20.13 3.87
CA VAL A 320 13.16 -21.44 4.18
C VAL A 320 13.65 -22.12 2.90
N GLN A 321 12.83 -22.19 1.85
CA GLN A 321 13.22 -22.80 0.58
C GLN A 321 14.40 -22.07 -0.10
N GLN A 322 14.41 -20.73 -0.02
CA GLN A 322 15.56 -19.96 -0.51
C GLN A 322 16.87 -20.36 0.20
N LYS A 323 16.83 -20.53 1.53
CA LYS A 323 17.99 -20.88 2.34
C LYS A 323 18.44 -22.35 2.17
N LEU A 324 17.53 -23.22 1.75
CA LEU A 324 17.85 -24.62 1.43
C LEU A 324 18.38 -24.80 -0.01
N ALA A 325 18.11 -23.85 -0.90
CA ALA A 325 18.62 -23.92 -2.25
C ALA A 325 20.15 -23.84 -2.26
N PRO A 326 20.84 -24.65 -3.09
CA PRO A 326 22.30 -24.53 -3.23
C PRO A 326 22.66 -23.11 -3.65
N ALA A 327 23.72 -22.57 -3.07
CA ALA A 327 24.21 -21.25 -3.45
C ALA A 327 24.43 -21.21 -4.97
N SER A 328 23.76 -20.29 -5.64
CA SER A 328 23.98 -20.04 -7.07
C SER A 328 25.46 -19.71 -7.23
N LYS A 329 26.17 -20.55 -7.99
CA LYS A 329 27.58 -20.34 -8.33
C LYS A 329 27.75 -19.13 -9.25
#